data_ff063422aa9ffb41028083422436385e
#
_entry.id   ff063422aa9ffb41028083422436385e
#
_cell.length_a   1.000
_cell.length_b   1.000
_cell.length_c   1.000
_cell.angle_alpha   90.00
_cell.angle_beta   90.00
_cell.angle_gamma   90.00
#
_symmetry.space_group_name_H-M   'P 1'
#
loop_
_entity.id
_entity.type
_entity.pdbx_description
1 polymer ?
#
loop_
_entity_poly.entity_id
_entity_poly.type
_entity_poly.pdbx_seq_one_letter_code
_entity_poly.pdbx_strand_id
1 'polypeptide(L)'
;MFYLHSRLLERACRLTKEYGGGSMTALPIIETQAGDVSAYIPTNVISITDGQIYLETDLFFAGQRPAVNVGLSVSRVGGAAQTRAVKKTAGTLRIDLARFRELEVFTQFSSDLDKDTQQALEHGKRLMEILKQPLCHPMPVWRQAVILYVATNGLLSDVPLDRVRDFVQKFADSLPDSLLTEIQSTGTLTGTAAEQIREALKTYKDQVSAAWQA
;
A
#
# COMPACT_ATOMS: atom_id res chain seq x y z
N MET A 1 22.29 25.77 -7.96
CA MET A 1 21.95 24.36 -7.67
C MET A 1 20.49 24.05 -8.04
N PHE A 2 19.48 24.74 -7.48
CA PHE A 2 18.05 24.50 -7.80
C PHE A 2 17.76 24.47 -9.31
N TYR A 3 18.26 25.44 -10.07
CA TYR A 3 18.07 25.52 -11.52
C TYR A 3 18.61 24.29 -12.27
N LEU A 4 19.73 23.73 -11.85
CA LEU A 4 20.30 22.53 -12.47
C LEU A 4 19.46 21.28 -12.20
N HIS A 5 19.00 21.13 -10.95
CA HIS A 5 18.11 20.03 -10.57
C HIS A 5 16.78 20.13 -11.31
N SER A 6 16.18 21.30 -11.37
CA SER A 6 14.93 21.54 -12.08
C SER A 6 15.05 21.19 -13.57
N ARG A 7 16.06 21.72 -14.26
CA ARG A 7 16.31 21.38 -15.68
C ARG A 7 16.48 19.90 -15.94
N LEU A 8 17.12 19.18 -15.01
CA LEU A 8 17.33 17.73 -15.15
C LEU A 8 16.03 16.96 -14.98
N LEU A 9 15.27 17.28 -13.92
CA LEU A 9 14.10 16.50 -13.51
C LEU A 9 12.86 16.81 -14.34
N GLU A 10 12.64 18.06 -14.75
CA GLU A 10 11.49 18.45 -15.57
C GLU A 10 11.52 17.93 -17.01
N ARG A 11 12.59 17.26 -17.43
CA ARG A 11 12.62 16.49 -18.68
C ARG A 11 11.78 15.23 -18.61
N ALA A 12 11.54 14.71 -17.41
CA ALA A 12 10.62 13.61 -17.17
C ALA A 12 9.19 14.15 -17.26
N CYS A 13 8.49 13.78 -18.32
CA CYS A 13 7.14 14.26 -18.59
C CYS A 13 6.34 13.23 -19.39
N ARG A 14 5.06 13.47 -19.53
CA ARG A 14 4.19 12.76 -20.46
C ARG A 14 3.85 13.68 -21.64
N LEU A 15 4.15 13.23 -22.83
CA LEU A 15 3.82 13.95 -24.06
C LEU A 15 2.33 13.82 -24.41
N THR A 16 1.80 14.84 -25.09
CA THR A 16 0.46 14.76 -25.67
C THR A 16 0.43 13.78 -26.84
N LYS A 17 -0.77 13.37 -27.26
CA LYS A 17 -0.96 12.44 -28.38
C LYS A 17 -0.36 12.98 -29.69
N GLU A 18 -0.37 14.29 -29.87
CA GLU A 18 0.23 14.98 -31.02
C GLU A 18 1.74 14.74 -31.14
N TYR A 19 2.42 14.58 -30.00
CA TYR A 19 3.86 14.28 -29.92
C TYR A 19 4.15 12.79 -29.65
N GLY A 20 3.20 11.89 -29.94
CA GLY A 20 3.37 10.45 -29.82
C GLY A 20 2.95 9.85 -28.48
N GLY A 21 2.54 10.65 -27.48
CA GLY A 21 1.97 10.18 -26.20
C GLY A 21 2.95 9.42 -25.30
N GLY A 22 4.25 9.46 -25.58
CA GLY A 22 5.28 8.80 -24.76
C GLY A 22 5.39 9.40 -23.35
N SER A 23 5.93 8.63 -22.41
CA SER A 23 6.17 9.10 -21.04
C SER A 23 7.54 8.71 -20.53
N MET A 24 8.10 9.55 -19.68
CA MET A 24 9.36 9.32 -18.97
C MET A 24 9.13 9.60 -17.49
N THR A 25 9.52 8.66 -16.63
CA THR A 25 9.47 8.82 -15.16
C THR A 25 10.90 8.89 -14.62
N ALA A 26 11.19 9.94 -13.85
CA ALA A 26 12.44 10.06 -13.11
C ALA A 26 12.20 9.69 -11.64
N LEU A 27 13.08 8.86 -11.08
CA LEU A 27 13.10 8.47 -9.67
C LEU A 27 14.45 8.90 -9.06
N PRO A 28 14.61 10.20 -8.70
CA PRO A 28 15.82 10.65 -8.05
C PRO A 28 15.91 10.08 -6.64
N ILE A 29 17.06 9.49 -6.29
CA ILE A 29 17.33 8.97 -4.96
C ILE A 29 18.19 9.99 -4.23
N ILE A 30 17.70 10.48 -3.10
CA ILE A 30 18.37 11.48 -2.28
C ILE A 30 18.60 10.90 -0.90
N GLU A 31 19.85 10.93 -0.46
CA GLU A 31 20.22 10.56 0.91
C GLU A 31 19.90 11.74 1.85
N THR A 32 19.27 11.44 2.99
CA THR A 32 19.05 12.40 4.07
C THR A 32 19.96 12.07 5.23
N GLN A 33 20.58 13.09 5.84
CA GLN A 33 21.35 12.92 7.06
C GLN A 33 20.40 12.90 8.25
N ALA A 34 20.43 11.84 9.04
CA ALA A 34 19.57 11.64 10.21
C ALA A 34 18.06 11.83 9.93
N GLY A 35 17.62 11.55 8.71
CA GLY A 35 16.20 11.71 8.33
C GLY A 35 15.76 13.17 8.08
N ASP A 36 16.70 14.14 8.06
CA ASP A 36 16.36 15.55 7.85
C ASP A 36 15.97 15.83 6.39
N VAL A 37 14.66 15.91 6.17
CA VAL A 37 14.06 16.29 4.87
C VAL A 37 14.02 17.79 4.65
N SER A 38 14.31 18.60 5.67
CA SER A 38 14.33 20.07 5.60
C SER A 38 15.65 20.63 5.05
N ALA A 39 16.65 19.79 4.89
CA ALA A 39 17.93 20.17 4.31
C ALA A 39 17.76 20.68 2.86
N TYR A 40 18.74 21.44 2.38
CA TYR A 40 18.67 22.17 1.12
C TYR A 40 18.38 21.27 -0.11
N ILE A 41 19.07 20.15 -0.24
CA ILE A 41 18.91 19.25 -1.41
C ILE A 41 17.56 18.51 -1.37
N PRO A 42 17.17 17.83 -0.27
CA PRO A 42 15.86 17.21 -0.17
C PRO A 42 14.72 18.19 -0.44
N THR A 43 14.73 19.36 0.15
CA THR A 43 13.70 20.39 -0.02
C THR A 43 13.56 20.82 -1.48
N ASN A 44 14.67 21.05 -2.17
CA ASN A 44 14.65 21.42 -3.59
C ASN A 44 14.07 20.29 -4.45
N VAL A 45 14.50 19.05 -4.25
CA VAL A 45 14.03 17.92 -5.05
C VAL A 45 12.55 17.65 -4.80
N ILE A 46 12.08 17.70 -3.56
CA ILE A 46 10.65 17.57 -3.21
C ILE A 46 9.82 18.67 -3.89
N SER A 47 10.33 19.90 -3.98
CA SER A 47 9.60 21.00 -4.61
C SER A 47 9.49 20.88 -6.13
N ILE A 48 10.49 20.27 -6.77
CA ILE A 48 10.53 20.07 -8.23
C ILE A 48 9.70 18.85 -8.65
N THR A 49 9.75 17.77 -7.88
CA THR A 49 9.07 16.50 -8.20
C THR A 49 7.60 16.50 -7.82
N ASP A 50 6.84 15.53 -8.31
CA ASP A 50 5.40 15.36 -8.01
C ASP A 50 5.12 14.69 -6.66
N GLY A 51 6.11 14.62 -5.81
CA GLY A 51 6.01 14.02 -4.49
C GLY A 51 7.28 13.28 -4.10
N GLN A 52 7.20 12.57 -2.99
CA GLN A 52 8.32 11.79 -2.46
C GLN A 52 7.84 10.46 -1.87
N ILE A 53 8.68 9.46 -1.97
CA ILE A 53 8.58 8.21 -1.21
C ILE A 53 9.63 8.31 -0.10
N TYR A 54 9.18 8.44 1.14
CA TYR A 54 10.05 8.55 2.31
C TYR A 54 10.35 7.18 2.89
N LEU A 55 11.63 6.81 2.91
CA LEU A 55 12.11 5.57 3.52
C LEU A 55 12.67 5.88 4.91
N GLU A 56 12.26 5.10 5.90
CA GLU A 56 12.57 5.32 7.30
C GLU A 56 13.41 4.17 7.87
N THR A 57 14.53 4.52 8.50
CA THR A 57 15.49 3.56 9.03
C THR A 57 14.88 2.68 10.12
N ASP A 58 14.04 3.27 10.99
CA ASP A 58 13.40 2.55 12.09
C ASP A 58 12.41 1.49 11.58
N LEU A 59 11.64 1.80 10.54
CA LEU A 59 10.78 0.82 9.88
C LEU A 59 11.58 -0.33 9.26
N PHE A 60 12.74 -0.02 8.68
CA PHE A 60 13.61 -1.05 8.11
C PHE A 60 14.12 -2.02 9.16
N PHE A 61 14.59 -1.51 10.30
CA PHE A 61 15.06 -2.35 11.41
C PHE A 61 13.92 -3.08 12.12
N ALA A 62 12.72 -2.50 12.15
CA ALA A 62 11.51 -3.19 12.62
C ALA A 62 11.02 -4.31 11.68
N GLY A 63 11.70 -4.52 10.54
CA GLY A 63 11.36 -5.58 9.57
C GLY A 63 10.25 -5.19 8.58
N GLN A 64 9.83 -3.92 8.57
CA GLN A 64 8.93 -3.39 7.55
C GLN A 64 9.71 -3.14 6.26
N ARG A 65 9.49 -3.97 5.24
CA ARG A 65 10.17 -3.87 3.94
C ARG A 65 9.18 -3.99 2.79
N PRO A 66 9.09 -2.98 1.89
CA PRO A 66 9.88 -1.73 1.88
C PRO A 66 9.57 -0.84 3.09
N ALA A 67 10.59 -0.10 3.55
CA ALA A 67 10.52 0.75 4.75
C ALA A 67 9.84 2.10 4.46
N VAL A 68 8.71 2.09 3.77
CA VAL A 68 8.00 3.29 3.34
C VAL A 68 7.17 3.86 4.47
N ASN A 69 7.46 5.09 4.87
CA ASN A 69 6.60 5.85 5.74
C ASN A 69 5.42 6.44 4.95
N VAL A 70 4.25 5.84 5.08
CA VAL A 70 3.03 6.24 4.34
C VAL A 70 2.55 7.64 4.74
N GLY A 71 2.80 8.06 5.98
CA GLY A 71 2.41 9.38 6.49
C GLY A 71 3.19 10.52 5.84
N LEU A 72 4.51 10.35 5.72
CA LEU A 72 5.43 11.34 5.17
C LEU A 72 5.57 11.27 3.64
N SER A 73 5.16 10.15 3.04
CA SER A 73 5.15 9.99 1.59
C SER A 73 3.96 10.70 0.98
N VAL A 74 4.21 11.44 -0.10
CA VAL A 74 3.19 12.26 -0.77
C VAL A 74 3.28 12.04 -2.28
N SER A 75 2.14 11.98 -2.95
CA SER A 75 2.04 12.06 -4.41
C SER A 75 0.98 13.09 -4.78
N ARG A 76 1.38 14.12 -5.54
CA ARG A 76 0.48 15.20 -5.99
C ARG A 76 -0.44 14.74 -7.11
N VAL A 77 0.03 13.82 -7.95
CA VAL A 77 -0.69 13.32 -9.13
C VAL A 77 -1.13 11.87 -9.02
N GLY A 78 -0.66 11.12 -8.01
CA GLY A 78 -0.88 9.68 -7.86
C GLY A 78 -2.36 9.30 -7.88
N GLY A 79 -3.21 10.06 -7.21
CA GLY A 79 -4.65 9.81 -7.18
C GLY A 79 -5.34 9.90 -8.55
N ALA A 80 -4.82 10.71 -9.48
CA ALA A 80 -5.33 10.79 -10.85
C ALA A 80 -4.78 9.67 -11.75
N ALA A 81 -3.59 9.15 -11.43
CA ALA A 81 -2.94 8.09 -12.18
C ALA A 81 -3.41 6.67 -11.79
N GLN A 82 -3.99 6.51 -10.60
CA GLN A 82 -4.49 5.23 -10.11
C GLN A 82 -5.68 4.71 -10.93
N THR A 83 -5.74 3.39 -11.10
CA THR A 83 -6.96 2.73 -11.57
C THR A 83 -8.08 2.92 -10.54
N ARG A 84 -9.33 2.88 -11.01
CA ARG A 84 -10.50 3.03 -10.12
C ARG A 84 -10.54 1.94 -9.04
N ALA A 85 -10.09 0.73 -9.36
CA ALA A 85 -10.00 -0.38 -8.42
C ALA A 85 -9.05 -0.04 -7.26
N VAL A 86 -7.81 0.36 -7.54
CA VAL A 86 -6.83 0.72 -6.50
C VAL A 86 -7.29 1.95 -5.70
N LYS A 87 -7.80 2.98 -6.37
CA LYS A 87 -8.30 4.19 -5.70
C LYS A 87 -9.43 3.88 -4.70
N LYS A 88 -10.33 2.97 -5.06
CA LYS A 88 -11.44 2.56 -4.20
C LYS A 88 -10.96 1.73 -3.01
N THR A 89 -10.03 0.81 -3.23
CA THR A 89 -9.57 -0.14 -2.21
C THR A 89 -8.51 0.44 -1.27
N ALA A 90 -7.67 1.37 -1.75
CA ALA A 90 -6.64 2.02 -0.94
C ALA A 90 -7.12 3.32 -0.24
N GLY A 91 -8.38 3.73 -0.44
CA GLY A 91 -8.88 5.03 0.00
C GLY A 91 -8.76 5.30 1.50
N THR A 92 -9.02 4.30 2.34
CA THR A 92 -8.94 4.40 3.80
C THR A 92 -7.57 4.03 4.36
N LEU A 93 -6.76 3.29 3.61
CA LEU A 93 -5.52 2.70 4.07
C LEU A 93 -4.59 3.69 4.81
N ARG A 94 -4.46 4.91 4.27
CA ARG A 94 -3.60 5.94 4.88
C ARG A 94 -4.14 6.40 6.23
N ILE A 95 -5.45 6.52 6.35
CA ILE A 95 -6.13 6.92 7.59
C ILE A 95 -6.00 5.81 8.63
N ASP A 96 -6.23 4.56 8.22
CA ASP A 96 -6.14 3.40 9.10
C ASP A 96 -4.72 3.21 9.64
N LEU A 97 -3.70 3.41 8.80
CA LEU A 97 -2.29 3.36 9.23
C LEU A 97 -1.88 4.54 10.12
N ALA A 98 -2.41 5.74 9.87
CA ALA A 98 -2.17 6.88 10.74
C ALA A 98 -2.77 6.64 12.13
N ARG A 99 -4.02 6.17 12.19
CA ARG A 99 -4.69 5.79 13.43
C ARG A 99 -3.93 4.68 14.17
N PHE A 100 -3.47 3.67 13.44
CA PHE A 100 -2.67 2.60 14.04
C PHE A 100 -1.41 3.13 14.72
N ARG A 101 -0.65 4.02 14.07
CA ARG A 101 0.57 4.60 14.65
C ARG A 101 0.30 5.44 15.90
N GLU A 102 -0.76 6.22 15.90
CA GLU A 102 -1.19 6.98 17.09
C GLU A 102 -1.50 6.03 18.26
N LEU A 103 -2.27 4.98 17.99
CA LEU A 103 -2.63 4.00 19.01
C LEU A 103 -1.42 3.19 19.50
N GLU A 104 -0.48 2.86 18.60
CA GLU A 104 0.75 2.13 18.97
C GLU A 104 1.59 2.91 20.00
N VAL A 105 1.70 4.23 19.83
CA VAL A 105 2.36 5.09 20.82
C VAL A 105 1.62 5.07 22.16
N PHE A 106 0.29 5.11 22.15
CA PHE A 106 -0.53 5.06 23.38
C PHE A 106 -0.38 3.74 24.13
N THR A 107 -0.20 2.62 23.43
CA THR A 107 -0.05 1.30 24.08
C THR A 107 1.21 1.17 24.91
N GLN A 108 2.22 2.00 24.65
CA GLN A 108 3.45 2.02 25.46
C GLN A 108 3.21 2.61 26.85
N PHE A 109 2.12 3.37 27.05
CA PHE A 109 1.83 4.09 28.30
C PHE A 109 0.58 3.57 29.04
N SER A 110 -0.25 2.74 28.41
CA SER A 110 -1.51 2.25 28.99
C SER A 110 -1.64 0.73 28.83
N SER A 111 -1.91 0.06 29.95
CA SER A 111 -2.13 -1.40 29.99
C SER A 111 -3.59 -1.80 29.74
N ASP A 112 -4.55 -0.90 30.01
CA ASP A 112 -5.97 -1.16 29.83
C ASP A 112 -6.50 -0.47 28.58
N LEU A 113 -6.66 -1.27 27.52
CA LEU A 113 -7.25 -0.84 26.27
C LEU A 113 -8.69 -1.33 26.16
N ASP A 114 -9.58 -0.46 25.71
CA ASP A 114 -10.93 -0.86 25.34
C ASP A 114 -10.93 -1.79 24.11
N LYS A 115 -12.05 -2.50 23.91
CA LYS A 115 -12.17 -3.48 22.82
C LYS A 115 -12.02 -2.86 21.44
N ASP A 116 -12.51 -1.65 21.23
CA ASP A 116 -12.49 -0.97 19.96
C ASP A 116 -11.05 -0.55 19.59
N THR A 117 -10.30 -0.08 20.57
CA THR A 117 -8.87 0.24 20.43
C THR A 117 -8.05 -1.01 20.17
N GLN A 118 -8.32 -2.13 20.85
CA GLN A 118 -7.66 -3.41 20.57
C GLN A 118 -7.93 -3.88 19.14
N GLN A 119 -9.17 -3.82 18.68
CA GLN A 119 -9.53 -4.19 17.30
C GLN A 119 -8.83 -3.29 16.25
N ALA A 120 -8.77 -1.99 16.50
CA ALA A 120 -8.07 -1.05 15.61
C ALA A 120 -6.57 -1.35 15.54
N LEU A 121 -5.93 -1.68 16.65
CA LEU A 121 -4.53 -2.09 16.71
C LEU A 121 -4.29 -3.39 15.95
N GLU A 122 -5.12 -4.42 16.18
CA GLU A 122 -5.01 -5.69 15.48
C GLU A 122 -5.23 -5.55 13.97
N HIS A 123 -6.16 -4.69 13.58
CA HIS A 123 -6.38 -4.34 12.17
C HIS A 123 -5.13 -3.66 11.57
N GLY A 124 -4.59 -2.66 12.25
CA GLY A 124 -3.39 -1.95 11.80
C GLY A 124 -2.15 -2.85 11.69
N LYS A 125 -1.93 -3.77 12.63
CA LYS A 125 -0.86 -4.78 12.56
C LYS A 125 -0.99 -5.64 11.30
N ARG A 126 -2.22 -6.09 10.97
CA ARG A 126 -2.48 -6.87 9.75
C ARG A 126 -2.21 -6.07 8.49
N LEU A 127 -2.62 -4.81 8.45
CA LEU A 127 -2.30 -3.91 7.34
C LEU A 127 -0.80 -3.76 7.14
N MET A 128 -0.03 -3.53 8.23
CA MET A 128 1.42 -3.43 8.18
C MET A 128 2.06 -4.73 7.65
N GLU A 129 1.58 -5.89 8.09
CA GLU A 129 2.12 -7.18 7.64
C GLU A 129 1.84 -7.43 6.14
N ILE A 130 0.64 -7.08 5.68
CA ILE A 130 0.24 -7.24 4.26
C ILE A 130 1.02 -6.31 3.33
N LEU A 131 1.44 -5.15 3.81
CA LEU A 131 2.24 -4.19 3.04
C LEU A 131 3.70 -4.59 2.88
N LYS A 132 4.18 -5.61 3.58
CA LYS A 132 5.51 -6.17 3.36
C LYS A 132 5.57 -6.88 2.00
N GLN A 133 6.58 -6.55 1.23
CA GLN A 133 6.78 -7.08 -0.12
C GLN A 133 8.21 -7.59 -0.28
N PRO A 134 8.40 -8.81 -0.82
CA PRO A 134 9.72 -9.33 -1.13
C PRO A 134 10.41 -8.49 -2.20
N LEU A 135 11.75 -8.45 -2.15
CA LEU A 135 12.56 -7.76 -3.15
C LEU A 135 12.36 -8.41 -4.54
N CYS A 136 12.25 -7.58 -5.57
CA CYS A 136 12.11 -8.01 -6.96
C CYS A 136 10.85 -8.85 -7.27
N HIS A 137 9.80 -8.72 -6.48
CA HIS A 137 8.51 -9.40 -6.72
C HIS A 137 7.39 -8.37 -6.95
N PRO A 138 7.31 -7.76 -8.14
CA PRO A 138 6.23 -6.82 -8.45
C PRO A 138 4.88 -7.54 -8.53
N MET A 139 3.84 -6.89 -8.03
CA MET A 139 2.47 -7.41 -8.07
C MET A 139 1.65 -6.73 -9.17
N PRO A 140 0.88 -7.49 -9.98
CA PRO A 140 -0.07 -6.90 -10.93
C PRO A 140 -1.12 -6.04 -10.21
N VAL A 141 -1.65 -5.04 -10.89
CA VAL A 141 -2.60 -4.07 -10.31
C VAL A 141 -3.87 -4.75 -9.78
N TRP A 142 -4.40 -5.74 -10.50
CA TRP A 142 -5.57 -6.51 -10.05
C TRP A 142 -5.31 -7.21 -8.70
N ARG A 143 -4.12 -7.79 -8.53
CA ARG A 143 -3.72 -8.47 -7.29
C ARG A 143 -3.63 -7.50 -6.13
N GLN A 144 -3.01 -6.33 -6.37
CA GLN A 144 -2.97 -5.26 -5.38
C GLN A 144 -4.40 -4.83 -4.96
N ALA A 145 -5.31 -4.63 -5.92
CA ALA A 145 -6.68 -4.23 -5.65
C ALA A 145 -7.43 -5.27 -4.80
N VAL A 146 -7.30 -6.56 -5.11
CA VAL A 146 -7.93 -7.65 -4.35
C VAL A 146 -7.38 -7.70 -2.92
N ILE A 147 -6.06 -7.71 -2.77
CA ILE A 147 -5.39 -7.77 -1.46
C ILE A 147 -5.80 -6.58 -0.60
N LEU A 148 -5.74 -5.37 -1.14
CA LEU A 148 -6.14 -4.16 -0.43
C LEU A 148 -7.63 -4.16 -0.09
N TYR A 149 -8.49 -4.67 -0.98
CA TYR A 149 -9.92 -4.78 -0.70
C TYR A 149 -10.19 -5.65 0.52
N VAL A 150 -9.60 -6.83 0.57
CA VAL A 150 -9.77 -7.77 1.68
C VAL A 150 -9.19 -7.20 2.98
N ALA A 151 -8.04 -6.55 2.89
CA ALA A 151 -7.34 -5.96 4.03
C ALA A 151 -8.10 -4.77 4.63
N THR A 152 -8.44 -3.76 3.83
CA THR A 152 -9.07 -2.52 4.31
C THR A 152 -10.52 -2.71 4.79
N ASN A 153 -11.21 -3.73 4.30
CA ASN A 153 -12.56 -4.07 4.80
C ASN A 153 -12.55 -4.95 6.06
N GLY A 154 -11.40 -5.18 6.70
CA GLY A 154 -11.31 -5.95 7.94
C GLY A 154 -11.65 -7.44 7.80
N LEU A 155 -11.66 -7.96 6.58
CA LEU A 155 -12.06 -9.33 6.29
C LEU A 155 -11.05 -10.40 6.74
N LEU A 156 -9.95 -10.00 7.39
CA LEU A 156 -8.86 -10.87 7.85
C LEU A 156 -8.74 -10.94 9.37
N SER A 157 -9.75 -10.49 10.11
CA SER A 157 -9.73 -10.41 11.58
C SER A 157 -9.49 -11.74 12.28
N ASP A 158 -9.94 -12.82 11.68
CA ASP A 158 -9.84 -14.21 12.15
C ASP A 158 -8.56 -14.94 11.69
N VAL A 159 -7.78 -14.32 10.80
CA VAL A 159 -6.51 -14.91 10.30
C VAL A 159 -5.37 -14.58 11.25
N PRO A 160 -4.55 -15.57 11.68
CA PRO A 160 -3.38 -15.33 12.52
C PRO A 160 -2.38 -14.37 11.85
N LEU A 161 -1.81 -13.46 12.65
CA LEU A 161 -0.97 -12.37 12.14
C LEU A 161 0.28 -12.86 11.38
N ASP A 162 0.90 -13.91 11.87
CA ASP A 162 2.07 -14.55 11.27
C ASP A 162 1.78 -15.21 9.92
N ARG A 163 0.52 -15.56 9.64
CA ARG A 163 0.08 -16.22 8.40
C ARG A 163 -0.66 -15.30 7.44
N VAL A 164 -1.04 -14.10 7.88
CA VAL A 164 -1.94 -13.22 7.11
C VAL A 164 -1.40 -12.88 5.72
N ARG A 165 -0.09 -12.64 5.59
CA ARG A 165 0.54 -12.31 4.32
C ARG A 165 0.49 -13.49 3.33
N ASP A 166 0.91 -14.66 3.77
CA ASP A 166 0.90 -15.85 2.92
C ASP A 166 -0.52 -16.29 2.57
N PHE A 167 -1.44 -16.16 3.54
CA PHE A 167 -2.85 -16.44 3.34
C PHE A 167 -3.45 -15.57 2.23
N VAL A 168 -3.28 -14.25 2.30
CA VAL A 168 -3.88 -13.33 1.33
C VAL A 168 -3.27 -13.48 -0.07
N GLN A 169 -1.98 -13.83 -0.16
CA GLN A 169 -1.32 -14.10 -1.43
C GLN A 169 -1.89 -15.37 -2.10
N LYS A 170 -1.98 -16.46 -1.34
CA LYS A 170 -2.55 -17.74 -1.83
C LYS A 170 -4.04 -17.59 -2.16
N PHE A 171 -4.79 -16.84 -1.35
CA PHE A 171 -6.16 -16.50 -1.66
C PHE A 171 -6.30 -15.76 -2.99
N ALA A 172 -5.48 -14.75 -3.24
CA ALA A 172 -5.51 -14.03 -4.51
C ALA A 172 -5.21 -14.95 -5.72
N ASP A 173 -4.34 -15.95 -5.54
CA ASP A 173 -4.02 -16.95 -6.57
C ASP A 173 -5.15 -17.98 -6.78
N SER A 174 -6.05 -18.16 -5.82
CA SER A 174 -7.19 -19.08 -5.90
C SER A 174 -8.41 -18.51 -6.60
N LEU A 175 -8.41 -17.22 -6.89
CA LEU A 175 -9.56 -16.56 -7.54
C LEU A 175 -9.70 -16.98 -9.00
N PRO A 176 -10.94 -17.05 -9.52
CA PRO A 176 -11.20 -17.39 -10.92
C PRO A 176 -10.56 -16.39 -11.89
N ASP A 177 -9.93 -16.90 -12.96
CA ASP A 177 -9.29 -16.10 -14.00
C ASP A 177 -10.23 -15.09 -14.65
N SER A 178 -11.51 -15.42 -14.77
CA SER A 178 -12.54 -14.53 -15.32
C SER A 178 -12.67 -13.24 -14.49
N LEU A 179 -12.67 -13.34 -13.16
CA LEU A 179 -12.74 -12.21 -12.25
C LEU A 179 -11.47 -11.36 -12.33
N LEU A 180 -10.31 -12.01 -12.39
CA LEU A 180 -9.02 -11.34 -12.50
C LEU A 180 -8.90 -10.57 -13.80
N THR A 181 -9.34 -11.17 -14.91
CA THR A 181 -9.35 -10.56 -16.25
C THR A 181 -10.34 -9.37 -16.29
N GLU A 182 -11.50 -9.47 -15.66
CA GLU A 182 -12.44 -8.35 -15.54
C GLU A 182 -11.80 -7.15 -14.83
N ILE A 183 -11.20 -7.37 -13.66
CA ILE A 183 -10.55 -6.30 -12.88
C ILE A 183 -9.38 -5.69 -13.68
N GLN A 184 -8.59 -6.52 -14.36
CA GLN A 184 -7.45 -6.06 -15.13
C GLN A 184 -7.84 -5.24 -16.36
N SER A 185 -8.85 -5.69 -17.10
CA SER A 185 -9.30 -5.02 -18.35
C SER A 185 -10.07 -3.73 -18.08
N THR A 186 -10.94 -3.74 -17.05
CA THR A 186 -11.76 -2.56 -16.70
C THR A 186 -11.04 -1.57 -15.79
N GLY A 187 -10.01 -2.01 -15.07
CA GLY A 187 -9.36 -1.24 -14.01
C GLY A 187 -10.31 -0.85 -12.87
N THR A 188 -11.43 -1.57 -12.73
CA THR A 188 -12.51 -1.23 -11.79
C THR A 188 -12.88 -2.44 -10.93
N LEU A 189 -13.16 -2.22 -9.65
CA LEU A 189 -13.75 -3.22 -8.77
C LEU A 189 -15.25 -2.94 -8.68
N THR A 190 -16.05 -3.69 -9.45
CA THR A 190 -17.52 -3.60 -9.46
C THR A 190 -18.12 -4.11 -8.14
N GLY A 191 -19.41 -3.81 -7.88
CA GLY A 191 -20.12 -4.36 -6.72
C GLY A 191 -20.19 -5.89 -6.78
N THR A 192 -20.49 -6.44 -7.95
CA THR A 192 -20.55 -7.88 -8.21
C THR A 192 -19.21 -8.55 -8.00
N ALA A 193 -18.11 -7.97 -8.50
CA ALA A 193 -16.75 -8.47 -8.26
C ALA A 193 -16.40 -8.47 -6.77
N ALA A 194 -16.79 -7.42 -6.05
CA ALA A 194 -16.55 -7.32 -4.61
C ALA A 194 -17.32 -8.42 -3.82
N GLU A 195 -18.54 -8.73 -4.21
CA GLU A 195 -19.33 -9.83 -3.61
C GLU A 195 -18.70 -11.18 -3.91
N GLN A 196 -18.33 -11.43 -5.15
CA GLN A 196 -17.61 -12.66 -5.52
C GLN A 196 -16.32 -12.87 -4.73
N ILE A 197 -15.54 -11.80 -4.51
CA ILE A 197 -14.34 -11.87 -3.67
C ILE A 197 -14.69 -12.24 -2.23
N ARG A 198 -15.78 -11.69 -1.66
CA ARG A 198 -16.19 -12.02 -0.29
C ARG A 198 -16.66 -13.47 -0.16
N GLU A 199 -17.43 -13.97 -1.11
CA GLU A 199 -17.90 -15.35 -1.13
C GLU A 199 -16.72 -16.33 -1.30
N ALA A 200 -15.84 -16.05 -2.25
CA ALA A 200 -14.62 -16.83 -2.47
C ALA A 200 -13.74 -16.85 -1.21
N LEU A 201 -13.58 -15.70 -0.54
CA LEU A 201 -12.80 -15.62 0.69
C LEU A 201 -13.41 -16.45 1.82
N LYS A 202 -14.74 -16.43 1.97
CA LYS A 202 -15.41 -17.27 2.96
C LYS A 202 -15.15 -18.75 2.71
N THR A 203 -15.35 -19.20 1.48
CA THR A 203 -15.09 -20.58 1.07
C THR A 203 -13.62 -20.98 1.29
N TYR A 204 -12.70 -20.10 0.93
CA TYR A 204 -11.27 -20.32 1.11
C TYR A 204 -10.88 -20.43 2.59
N LYS A 205 -11.45 -19.58 3.44
CA LYS A 205 -11.24 -19.66 4.89
C LYS A 205 -11.72 -20.98 5.47
N ASP A 206 -12.90 -21.46 5.08
CA ASP A 206 -13.47 -22.74 5.55
C ASP A 206 -12.55 -23.92 5.18
N GLN A 207 -11.94 -23.88 3.99
CA GLN A 207 -10.99 -24.90 3.53
C GLN A 207 -9.66 -24.89 4.31
N VAL A 208 -9.15 -23.69 4.64
CA VAL A 208 -7.82 -23.53 5.24
C VAL A 208 -7.88 -23.54 6.77
N SER A 209 -9.01 -23.17 7.37
CA SER A 209 -9.18 -23.14 8.84
C SER A 209 -8.98 -24.52 9.48
N ALA A 210 -9.36 -25.59 8.79
CA ALA A 210 -9.09 -26.96 9.23
C ALA A 210 -7.58 -27.26 9.37
N ALA A 211 -6.75 -26.64 8.55
CA ALA A 211 -5.29 -26.78 8.59
C ALA A 211 -4.59 -25.88 9.63
N TRP A 212 -5.33 -24.92 10.25
CA TRP A 212 -4.77 -24.06 11.29
C TRP A 212 -4.96 -24.63 12.71
N GLN A 213 -5.88 -25.57 12.85
CA GLN A 213 -6.21 -26.24 14.12
C GLN A 213 -5.38 -27.52 14.36
N ALA A 214 -4.63 -27.96 13.36
CA ALA A 214 -3.71 -29.09 13.40
C ALA A 214 -2.26 -28.62 13.61
#